data_05ad93fc51002ca787fee3d8f84e87b0
#
_entry.id   05ad93fc51002ca787fee3d8f84e87b0
#
_cell.length_a   1.000
_cell.length_b   1.000
_cell.length_c   1.000
_cell.angle_alpha   90.00
_cell.angle_beta   90.00
_cell.angle_gamma   90.00
#
_symmetry.space_group_name_H-M   'P 1'
#
loop_
_entity.id
_entity.type
_entity.pdbx_description
1 polymer ?
#
loop_
_entity_poly.entity_id
_entity_poly.type
_entity_poly.pdbx_seq_one_letter_code
_entity_poly.pdbx_strand_id
1 'polypeptide(L)'
;MNTHFVMAKVKARQSADIRREQLVRAAVAEFAQYGLHGTSTEKIARRVEISQPYVFRLFPTKKDLFLAAIDQCFDRVEAAFRTAASDPSRYELDPEHHHADGPGNPRLHAMGHAYAGLLGERELLLFQMQAYAACSDDEVRQRVSQRWTGLTKLATELSSTTHEEITAFFAKGMLMNVVASMGLVPVKVGKQWAHKAIGFA
;
A
#
# COMPACT_ATOMS: atom_id res chain seq x y z
N MET A 1 8.04 16.37 40.93
CA MET A 1 7.97 16.60 39.45
C MET A 1 6.62 16.15 38.97
N ASN A 2 5.83 17.02 38.36
CA ASN A 2 4.38 17.04 38.37
C ASN A 2 3.77 15.98 37.42
N THR A 3 3.25 14.88 37.91
CA THR A 3 2.60 13.76 37.17
C THR A 3 1.48 14.26 36.24
N HIS A 4 0.77 15.32 36.64
CA HIS A 4 -0.30 15.94 35.84
C HIS A 4 0.23 16.58 34.55
N PHE A 5 1.42 17.21 34.59
CA PHE A 5 2.04 17.84 33.44
C PHE A 5 2.56 16.81 32.42
N VAL A 6 3.07 15.69 32.93
CA VAL A 6 3.53 14.56 32.06
C VAL A 6 2.33 13.92 31.36
N MET A 7 1.24 13.64 32.08
CA MET A 7 0.02 13.07 31.48
C MET A 7 -0.64 13.99 30.44
N ALA A 8 -0.67 15.31 30.69
CA ALA A 8 -1.21 16.27 29.72
C ALA A 8 -0.38 16.31 28.42
N LYS A 9 0.95 16.26 28.50
CA LYS A 9 1.87 16.18 27.35
C LYS A 9 1.67 14.86 26.55
N VAL A 10 1.51 13.74 27.23
CA VAL A 10 1.28 12.44 26.60
C VAL A 10 -0.05 12.46 25.86
N LYS A 11 -1.12 12.94 26.47
CA LYS A 11 -2.45 13.04 25.85
C LYS A 11 -2.48 13.99 24.64
N ALA A 12 -1.77 15.14 24.73
CA ALA A 12 -1.65 16.07 23.61
C ALA A 12 -0.85 15.45 22.43
N ARG A 13 0.21 14.70 22.73
CA ARG A 13 1.01 13.99 21.71
C ARG A 13 0.19 12.89 21.01
N GLN A 14 -0.53 12.07 21.76
CA GLN A 14 -1.44 11.07 21.20
C GLN A 14 -2.51 11.68 20.28
N SER A 15 -3.06 12.84 20.66
CA SER A 15 -4.05 13.53 19.81
C SER A 15 -3.42 14.08 18.52
N ALA A 16 -2.17 14.51 18.54
CA ALA A 16 -1.45 14.97 17.36
C ALA A 16 -1.11 13.80 16.41
N ASP A 17 -0.68 12.66 16.95
CA ASP A 17 -0.38 11.45 16.18
C ASP A 17 -1.65 10.92 15.47
N ILE A 18 -2.78 10.85 16.19
CA ILE A 18 -4.07 10.46 15.60
C ILE A 18 -4.48 11.42 14.47
N ARG A 19 -4.31 12.73 14.67
CA ARG A 19 -4.61 13.73 13.64
C ARG A 19 -3.70 13.60 12.43
N ARG A 20 -2.41 13.31 12.65
CA ARG A 20 -1.45 13.05 11.59
C ARG A 20 -1.87 11.86 10.73
N GLU A 21 -2.26 10.75 11.36
CA GLU A 21 -2.76 9.57 10.66
C GLU A 21 -4.05 9.82 9.87
N GLN A 22 -5.01 10.54 10.47
CA GLN A 22 -6.24 10.92 9.79
C GLN A 22 -5.96 11.77 8.54
N LEU A 23 -5.02 12.72 8.66
CA LEU A 23 -4.61 13.59 7.56
C LEU A 23 -3.94 12.80 6.44
N VAL A 24 -3.06 11.86 6.76
CA VAL A 24 -2.39 11.00 5.76
C VAL A 24 -3.42 10.13 5.04
N ARG A 25 -4.38 9.54 5.75
CA ARG A 25 -5.49 8.77 5.11
C ARG A 25 -6.31 9.61 4.14
N ALA A 26 -6.68 10.83 4.54
CA ALA A 26 -7.41 11.73 3.66
C ALA A 26 -6.57 12.16 2.45
N ALA A 27 -5.26 12.31 2.66
CA ALA A 27 -4.31 12.66 1.60
C ALA A 27 -4.18 11.52 0.57
N VAL A 28 -4.15 10.25 1.00
CA VAL A 28 -4.15 9.09 0.09
C VAL A 28 -5.33 9.18 -0.90
N ALA A 29 -6.54 9.47 -0.43
CA ALA A 29 -7.72 9.57 -1.26
C ALA A 29 -7.63 10.72 -2.29
N GLU A 30 -7.15 11.90 -1.89
CA GLU A 30 -7.00 13.04 -2.80
C GLU A 30 -5.84 12.83 -3.79
N PHE A 31 -4.70 12.33 -3.32
CA PHE A 31 -3.57 12.02 -4.18
C PHE A 31 -3.85 10.89 -5.17
N ALA A 32 -4.69 9.93 -4.80
CA ALA A 32 -5.15 8.87 -5.70
C ALA A 32 -5.84 9.43 -6.96
N GLN A 33 -6.60 10.51 -6.81
CA GLN A 33 -7.34 11.11 -7.91
C GLN A 33 -6.52 12.11 -8.72
N TYR A 34 -5.70 12.94 -8.05
CA TYR A 34 -5.11 14.12 -8.67
C TYR A 34 -3.58 14.09 -8.70
N GLY A 35 -2.95 13.07 -8.14
CA GLY A 35 -1.50 12.95 -8.04
C GLY A 35 -0.85 14.03 -7.16
N LEU A 36 0.48 14.02 -7.11
CA LEU A 36 1.25 14.98 -6.32
C LEU A 36 0.98 16.44 -6.76
N HIS A 37 0.97 16.70 -8.06
CA HIS A 37 0.89 18.07 -8.57
C HIS A 37 -0.54 18.62 -8.56
N GLY A 38 -1.54 17.81 -8.95
CA GLY A 38 -2.94 18.23 -9.08
C GLY A 38 -3.71 18.34 -7.75
N THR A 39 -3.19 17.77 -6.67
CA THR A 39 -3.87 17.76 -5.36
C THR A 39 -3.77 19.10 -4.65
N SER A 40 -4.89 19.56 -4.09
CA SER A 40 -4.98 20.74 -3.20
C SER A 40 -4.92 20.32 -1.73
N THR A 41 -3.98 20.88 -0.97
CA THR A 41 -3.89 20.67 0.48
C THR A 41 -5.10 21.26 1.23
N GLU A 42 -5.77 22.25 0.66
CA GLU A 42 -7.02 22.77 1.22
C GLU A 42 -8.16 21.75 1.14
N LYS A 43 -8.28 21.00 0.03
CA LYS A 43 -9.26 19.91 -0.09
C LYS A 43 -9.00 18.81 0.93
N ILE A 44 -7.72 18.44 1.13
CA ILE A 44 -7.34 17.47 2.16
C ILE A 44 -7.73 17.98 3.55
N ALA A 45 -7.42 19.24 3.87
CA ALA A 45 -7.75 19.85 5.15
C ALA A 45 -9.26 19.83 5.44
N ARG A 46 -10.08 20.15 4.43
CA ARG A 46 -11.54 20.09 4.54
C ARG A 46 -12.08 18.70 4.84
N ARG A 47 -11.48 17.64 4.25
CA ARG A 47 -11.90 16.25 4.51
C ARG A 47 -11.76 15.81 5.97
N VAL A 48 -10.81 16.38 6.68
CA VAL A 48 -10.55 16.06 8.11
C VAL A 48 -10.92 17.20 9.05
N GLU A 49 -11.68 18.17 8.55
CA GLU A 49 -12.23 19.30 9.32
C GLU A 49 -11.16 20.09 10.08
N ILE A 50 -10.02 20.35 9.43
CA ILE A 50 -8.93 21.17 9.98
C ILE A 50 -8.61 22.34 9.05
N SER A 51 -7.89 23.33 9.57
CA SER A 51 -7.40 24.44 8.74
C SER A 51 -6.18 24.04 7.90
N GLN A 52 -6.04 24.61 6.72
CA GLN A 52 -4.86 24.39 5.88
C GLN A 52 -3.54 24.80 6.59
N PRO A 53 -3.43 25.89 7.35
CA PRO A 53 -2.25 26.18 8.16
C PRO A 53 -1.89 25.06 9.16
N TYR A 54 -2.91 24.35 9.68
CA TYR A 54 -2.65 23.21 10.56
C TYR A 54 -2.07 22.01 9.80
N VAL A 55 -2.45 21.80 8.53
CA VAL A 55 -1.79 20.80 7.66
C VAL A 55 -0.30 21.10 7.55
N PHE A 56 0.07 22.34 7.25
CA PHE A 56 1.47 22.73 7.11
C PHE A 56 2.26 22.71 8.43
N ARG A 57 1.58 22.80 9.57
CA ARG A 57 2.23 22.56 10.88
C ARG A 57 2.61 21.08 11.07
N LEU A 58 1.83 20.14 10.51
CA LEU A 58 2.09 18.70 10.60
C LEU A 58 3.03 18.22 9.50
N PHE A 59 2.92 18.78 8.31
CA PHE A 59 3.70 18.47 7.12
C PHE A 59 4.12 19.76 6.44
N PRO A 60 5.37 20.18 6.56
CA PRO A 60 5.85 21.47 6.08
C PRO A 60 5.55 21.76 4.61
N THR A 61 5.55 20.71 3.78
CA THR A 61 5.22 20.80 2.35
C THR A 61 4.15 19.78 1.95
N LYS A 62 3.51 20.01 0.80
CA LYS A 62 2.61 19.01 0.18
C LYS A 62 3.37 17.72 -0.15
N LYS A 63 4.64 17.84 -0.52
CA LYS A 63 5.51 16.69 -0.79
C LYS A 63 5.76 15.85 0.46
N ASP A 64 6.01 16.45 1.63
CA ASP A 64 6.16 15.72 2.88
C ASP A 64 4.92 14.89 3.21
N LEU A 65 3.74 15.44 2.96
CA LEU A 65 2.48 14.73 3.12
C LEU A 65 2.34 13.58 2.11
N PHE A 66 2.80 13.79 0.87
CA PHE A 66 2.81 12.74 -0.17
C PHE A 66 3.77 11.61 0.19
N LEU A 67 4.97 11.92 0.68
CA LEU A 67 5.94 10.94 1.16
C LEU A 67 5.40 10.12 2.34
N ALA A 68 4.72 10.76 3.28
CA ALA A 68 4.05 10.06 4.39
C ALA A 68 2.90 9.16 3.89
N ALA A 69 2.19 9.56 2.85
CA ALA A 69 1.17 8.72 2.22
C ALA A 69 1.80 7.48 1.53
N ILE A 70 2.98 7.63 0.90
CA ILE A 70 3.76 6.50 0.36
C ILE A 70 4.11 5.53 1.48
N ASP A 71 4.65 6.02 2.59
CA ASP A 71 4.99 5.16 3.73
C ASP A 71 3.77 4.40 4.23
N GLN A 72 2.64 5.06 4.43
CA GLN A 72 1.40 4.41 4.88
C GLN A 72 0.92 3.33 3.89
N CYS A 73 1.04 3.57 2.58
CA CYS A 73 0.68 2.60 1.55
C CYS A 73 1.53 1.32 1.68
N PHE A 74 2.84 1.47 1.77
CA PHE A 74 3.75 0.33 1.92
C PHE A 74 3.57 -0.36 3.27
N ASP A 75 3.38 0.37 4.37
CA ASP A 75 3.14 -0.19 5.71
C ASP A 75 1.90 -1.12 5.70
N ARG A 76 0.86 -0.75 4.97
CA ARG A 76 -0.34 -1.60 4.82
C ARG A 76 -0.04 -2.89 4.07
N VAL A 77 0.74 -2.83 2.99
CA VAL A 77 1.14 -4.02 2.23
C VAL A 77 2.04 -4.91 3.09
N GLU A 78 3.02 -4.34 3.78
CA GLU A 78 3.91 -5.07 4.69
C GLU A 78 3.13 -5.76 5.82
N ALA A 79 2.17 -5.06 6.43
CA ALA A 79 1.31 -5.62 7.48
C ALA A 79 0.47 -6.79 6.96
N ALA A 80 -0.09 -6.66 5.75
CA ALA A 80 -0.84 -7.73 5.10
C ALA A 80 0.05 -8.95 4.82
N PHE A 81 1.27 -8.74 4.33
CA PHE A 81 2.24 -9.82 4.08
C PHE A 81 2.63 -10.55 5.37
N ARG A 82 2.95 -9.82 6.44
CA ARG A 82 3.28 -10.41 7.75
C ARG A 82 2.12 -11.25 8.30
N THR A 83 0.92 -10.71 8.24
CA THR A 83 -0.29 -11.40 8.71
C THR A 83 -0.54 -12.68 7.91
N ALA A 84 -0.48 -12.60 6.58
CA ALA A 84 -0.72 -13.74 5.72
C ALA A 84 0.35 -14.83 5.86
N ALA A 85 1.63 -14.45 5.93
CA ALA A 85 2.72 -15.38 6.09
C ALA A 85 2.79 -16.05 7.48
N SER A 86 2.18 -15.45 8.51
CA SER A 86 2.13 -16.03 9.86
C SER A 86 1.14 -17.20 9.97
N ASP A 87 0.08 -17.20 9.14
CA ASP A 87 -0.91 -18.28 9.10
C ASP A 87 -1.38 -18.51 7.64
N PRO A 88 -0.54 -19.17 6.82
CA PRO A 88 -0.86 -19.43 5.42
C PRO A 88 -2.09 -20.31 5.22
N SER A 89 -2.45 -21.13 6.22
CA SER A 89 -3.58 -22.06 6.13
C SER A 89 -4.94 -21.38 5.99
N ARG A 90 -5.04 -20.11 6.36
CA ARG A 90 -6.26 -19.28 6.14
C ARG A 90 -6.53 -18.98 4.66
N TYR A 91 -5.52 -19.15 3.83
CA TYR A 91 -5.56 -18.91 2.39
C TYR A 91 -5.44 -20.27 1.69
N GLU A 92 -6.49 -21.11 1.84
CA GLU A 92 -6.51 -22.44 1.26
C GLU A 92 -6.13 -22.39 -0.21
N LEU A 93 -5.19 -23.24 -0.57
CA LEU A 93 -4.88 -23.52 -1.97
C LEU A 93 -6.14 -24.12 -2.58
N ASP A 94 -6.86 -23.38 -3.41
CA ASP A 94 -7.91 -23.96 -4.24
C ASP A 94 -7.28 -25.14 -5.00
N PRO A 95 -7.77 -26.38 -4.82
CA PRO A 95 -7.18 -27.57 -5.45
C PRO A 95 -7.11 -27.49 -6.98
N GLU A 96 -7.90 -26.58 -7.59
CA GLU A 96 -7.87 -26.30 -9.02
C GLU A 96 -6.89 -25.18 -9.39
N HIS A 97 -6.23 -24.52 -8.43
CA HIS A 97 -5.14 -23.58 -8.64
C HIS A 97 -3.79 -24.34 -8.62
N HIS A 98 -3.65 -25.34 -9.47
CA HIS A 98 -2.33 -25.87 -9.77
C HIS A 98 -1.55 -24.78 -10.50
N HIS A 99 -0.53 -24.22 -9.83
CA HIS A 99 0.54 -23.59 -10.58
C HIS A 99 1.11 -24.64 -11.54
N ALA A 100 1.35 -24.29 -12.79
CA ALA A 100 1.91 -25.20 -13.78
C ALA A 100 3.20 -25.91 -13.31
N ASP A 101 3.82 -25.41 -12.24
CA ASP A 101 5.10 -25.81 -11.68
C ASP A 101 5.02 -26.56 -10.33
N GLY A 102 3.85 -27.06 -9.92
CA GLY A 102 3.69 -27.83 -8.67
C GLY A 102 3.16 -27.00 -7.49
N PRO A 103 3.15 -27.57 -6.26
CA PRO A 103 2.67 -26.87 -5.07
C PRO A 103 3.61 -25.70 -4.76
N GLY A 104 3.21 -24.49 -5.16
CA GLY A 104 3.95 -23.27 -4.93
C GLY A 104 4.18 -23.00 -3.43
N ASN A 105 5.05 -22.06 -3.13
CA ASN A 105 5.34 -21.65 -1.76
C ASN A 105 4.05 -21.13 -1.05
N PRO A 106 3.58 -21.81 0.03
CA PRO A 106 2.30 -21.46 0.68
C PRO A 106 2.27 -20.04 1.23
N ARG A 107 3.42 -19.52 1.68
CA ARG A 107 3.52 -18.15 2.20
C ARG A 107 3.46 -17.10 1.09
N LEU A 108 4.10 -17.36 -0.06
CA LEU A 108 3.96 -16.49 -1.23
C LEU A 108 2.51 -16.47 -1.72
N HIS A 109 1.85 -17.64 -1.76
CA HIS A 109 0.45 -17.74 -2.12
C HIS A 109 -0.44 -16.91 -1.18
N ALA A 110 -0.28 -17.09 0.14
CA ALA A 110 -1.02 -16.35 1.15
C ALA A 110 -0.80 -14.83 1.04
N MET A 111 0.45 -14.38 0.87
CA MET A 111 0.78 -12.98 0.65
C MET A 111 0.14 -12.42 -0.62
N GLY A 112 0.13 -13.20 -1.71
CA GLY A 112 -0.52 -12.83 -2.97
C GLY A 112 -2.03 -12.64 -2.82
N HIS A 113 -2.70 -13.53 -2.09
CA HIS A 113 -4.13 -13.41 -1.78
C HIS A 113 -4.43 -12.20 -0.89
N ALA A 114 -3.62 -11.97 0.15
CA ALA A 114 -3.77 -10.80 1.01
C ALA A 114 -3.60 -9.50 0.22
N TYR A 115 -2.63 -9.46 -0.69
CA TYR A 115 -2.44 -8.33 -1.60
C TYR A 115 -3.62 -8.12 -2.55
N ALA A 116 -4.13 -9.19 -3.14
CA ALA A 116 -5.31 -9.12 -3.99
C ALA A 116 -6.52 -8.52 -3.26
N GLY A 117 -6.68 -8.82 -1.97
CA GLY A 117 -7.68 -8.19 -1.11
C GLY A 117 -7.52 -6.68 -0.99
N LEU A 118 -6.26 -6.20 -0.86
CA LEU A 118 -5.96 -4.77 -0.80
C LEU A 118 -6.28 -4.03 -2.11
N LEU A 119 -6.22 -4.69 -3.26
CA LEU A 119 -6.59 -4.09 -4.55
C LEU A 119 -8.08 -3.71 -4.63
N GLY A 120 -8.92 -4.28 -3.77
CA GLY A 120 -10.31 -3.86 -3.60
C GLY A 120 -10.45 -2.45 -3.01
N GLU A 121 -9.43 -1.96 -2.31
CA GLU A 121 -9.35 -0.60 -1.80
C GLU A 121 -8.87 0.35 -2.90
N ARG A 122 -9.80 0.80 -3.75
CA ARG A 122 -9.48 1.53 -4.97
C ARG A 122 -8.62 2.78 -4.73
N GLU A 123 -8.82 3.49 -3.65
CA GLU A 123 -8.01 4.69 -3.32
C GLU A 123 -6.54 4.30 -3.06
N LEU A 124 -6.29 3.21 -2.34
CA LEU A 124 -4.95 2.72 -2.07
C LEU A 124 -4.24 2.29 -3.35
N LEU A 125 -4.94 1.52 -4.21
CA LEU A 125 -4.44 1.07 -5.50
C LEU A 125 -4.07 2.25 -6.41
N LEU A 126 -4.99 3.20 -6.60
CA LEU A 126 -4.76 4.35 -7.46
C LEU A 126 -3.64 5.24 -6.93
N PHE A 127 -3.57 5.43 -5.60
CA PHE A 127 -2.48 6.17 -4.98
C PHE A 127 -1.12 5.50 -5.23
N GLN A 128 -1.03 4.18 -5.15
CA GLN A 128 0.19 3.44 -5.46
C GLN A 128 0.66 3.70 -6.91
N MET A 129 -0.27 3.71 -7.87
CA MET A 129 0.04 4.06 -9.26
C MET A 129 0.51 5.50 -9.41
N GLN A 130 -0.11 6.45 -8.67
CA GLN A 130 0.33 7.86 -8.64
C GLN A 130 1.72 8.03 -8.02
N ALA A 131 2.06 7.24 -7.00
CA ALA A 131 3.40 7.27 -6.41
C ALA A 131 4.47 6.84 -7.41
N TYR A 132 4.21 5.80 -8.20
CA TYR A 132 5.14 5.39 -9.27
C TYR A 132 5.24 6.43 -10.38
N ALA A 133 4.15 7.04 -10.81
CA ALA A 133 4.13 8.08 -11.82
C ALA A 133 4.88 9.35 -11.37
N ALA A 134 4.92 9.63 -10.06
CA ALA A 134 5.62 10.78 -9.49
C ALA A 134 7.13 10.57 -9.28
N CYS A 135 7.71 9.43 -9.68
CA CYS A 135 9.14 9.13 -9.53
C CYS A 135 10.07 9.97 -10.44
N SER A 136 9.54 10.90 -11.23
CA SER A 136 10.34 11.97 -11.83
C SER A 136 10.90 12.97 -10.79
N ASP A 137 10.26 13.08 -9.62
CA ASP A 137 10.79 13.80 -8.46
C ASP A 137 11.79 12.90 -7.72
N ASP A 138 12.99 13.42 -7.44
CA ASP A 138 14.11 12.65 -6.88
C ASP A 138 13.81 12.10 -5.46
N GLU A 139 13.17 12.91 -4.60
CA GLU A 139 12.85 12.48 -3.24
C GLU A 139 11.74 11.41 -3.24
N VAL A 140 10.75 11.56 -4.12
CA VAL A 140 9.70 10.55 -4.32
C VAL A 140 10.31 9.26 -4.82
N ARG A 141 11.17 9.33 -5.85
CA ARG A 141 11.87 8.16 -6.39
C ARG A 141 12.69 7.44 -5.33
N GLN A 142 13.46 8.19 -4.54
CA GLN A 142 14.26 7.64 -3.45
C GLN A 142 13.38 6.93 -2.42
N ARG A 143 12.27 7.56 -1.97
CA ARG A 143 11.35 6.98 -1.00
C ARG A 143 10.70 5.72 -1.54
N VAL A 144 10.16 5.75 -2.77
CA VAL A 144 9.54 4.59 -3.41
C VAL A 144 10.54 3.45 -3.55
N SER A 145 11.77 3.73 -4.01
CA SER A 145 12.83 2.72 -4.16
C SER A 145 13.22 2.08 -2.84
N GLN A 146 13.38 2.87 -1.77
CA GLN A 146 13.67 2.35 -0.42
C GLN A 146 12.56 1.44 0.08
N ARG A 147 11.31 1.87 -0.03
CA ARG A 147 10.15 1.09 0.42
C ARG A 147 9.99 -0.19 -0.39
N TRP A 148 10.16 -0.11 -1.72
CA TRP A 148 10.12 -1.27 -2.61
C TRP A 148 11.19 -2.30 -2.25
N THR A 149 12.42 -1.87 -2.06
CA THR A 149 13.53 -2.75 -1.64
C THR A 149 13.23 -3.40 -0.29
N GLY A 150 12.72 -2.61 0.69
CA GLY A 150 12.30 -3.13 1.99
C GLY A 150 11.21 -4.19 1.88
N LEU A 151 10.18 -3.93 1.07
CA LEU A 151 9.08 -4.87 0.86
C LEU A 151 9.53 -6.17 0.18
N THR A 152 10.42 -6.07 -0.83
CA THR A 152 10.99 -7.23 -1.52
C THR A 152 11.80 -8.08 -0.54
N LYS A 153 12.67 -7.46 0.25
CA LYS A 153 13.45 -8.14 1.28
C LYS A 153 12.53 -8.84 2.30
N LEU A 154 11.52 -8.13 2.81
CA LEU A 154 10.54 -8.69 3.74
C LEU A 154 9.84 -9.93 3.16
N ALA A 155 9.35 -9.84 1.92
CA ALA A 155 8.64 -10.96 1.28
C ALA A 155 9.58 -12.18 1.09
N THR A 156 10.84 -11.95 0.73
CA THR A 156 11.87 -12.99 0.63
C THR A 156 12.11 -13.67 1.98
N GLU A 157 12.30 -12.89 3.04
CA GLU A 157 12.52 -13.40 4.40
C GLU A 157 11.32 -14.21 4.92
N LEU A 158 10.10 -13.69 4.72
CA LEU A 158 8.88 -14.37 5.17
C LEU A 158 8.62 -15.68 4.44
N SER A 159 8.93 -15.76 3.16
CA SER A 159 8.65 -16.94 2.34
C SER A 159 9.82 -17.92 2.29
N SER A 160 11.04 -17.50 2.61
CA SER A 160 12.27 -18.30 2.43
C SER A 160 12.41 -18.83 1.00
N THR A 161 12.05 -17.99 0.00
CA THR A 161 11.95 -18.38 -1.40
C THR A 161 13.18 -17.99 -2.21
N THR A 162 13.26 -18.49 -3.45
CA THR A 162 14.34 -18.16 -4.39
C THR A 162 14.18 -16.75 -4.97
N HIS A 163 15.26 -16.23 -5.57
CA HIS A 163 15.20 -14.95 -6.27
C HIS A 163 14.26 -14.98 -7.48
N GLU A 164 14.17 -16.10 -8.17
CA GLU A 164 13.29 -16.27 -9.31
C GLU A 164 11.81 -16.22 -8.91
N GLU A 165 11.43 -16.98 -7.88
CA GLU A 165 10.05 -17.00 -7.36
C GLU A 165 9.62 -15.63 -6.83
N ILE A 166 10.50 -14.91 -6.12
CA ILE A 166 10.17 -13.58 -5.62
C ILE A 166 10.02 -12.56 -6.77
N THR A 167 10.85 -12.68 -7.81
CA THR A 167 10.75 -11.84 -9.01
C THR A 167 9.41 -12.09 -9.73
N ALA A 168 9.03 -13.34 -9.92
CA ALA A 168 7.75 -13.72 -10.52
C ALA A 168 6.55 -13.23 -9.66
N PHE A 169 6.65 -13.34 -8.33
CA PHE A 169 5.65 -12.85 -7.40
C PHE A 169 5.39 -11.35 -7.56
N PHE A 170 6.45 -10.54 -7.56
CA PHE A 170 6.31 -9.08 -7.73
C PHE A 170 5.89 -8.69 -9.13
N ALA A 171 6.36 -9.38 -10.17
CA ALA A 171 5.93 -9.16 -11.55
C ALA A 171 4.40 -9.40 -11.69
N LYS A 172 3.89 -10.48 -11.11
CA LYS A 172 2.44 -10.77 -11.06
C LYS A 172 1.68 -9.70 -10.28
N GLY A 173 2.19 -9.26 -9.13
CA GLY A 173 1.60 -8.19 -8.32
C GLY A 173 1.51 -6.87 -9.10
N MET A 174 2.55 -6.49 -9.83
CA MET A 174 2.53 -5.29 -10.67
C MET A 174 1.53 -5.39 -11.82
N LEU A 175 1.44 -6.54 -12.49
CA LEU A 175 0.41 -6.77 -13.50
C LEU A 175 -0.99 -6.64 -12.90
N MET A 176 -1.23 -7.18 -11.71
CA MET A 176 -2.49 -7.02 -10.99
C MET A 176 -2.84 -5.55 -10.74
N ASN A 177 -1.87 -4.73 -10.33
CA ASN A 177 -2.08 -3.30 -10.12
C ASN A 177 -2.55 -2.60 -11.39
N VAL A 178 -1.85 -2.83 -12.50
CA VAL A 178 -2.19 -2.22 -13.79
C VAL A 178 -3.60 -2.63 -14.22
N VAL A 179 -3.89 -3.92 -14.22
CA VAL A 179 -5.19 -4.47 -14.65
C VAL A 179 -6.33 -3.97 -13.74
N ALA A 180 -6.13 -4.00 -12.42
CA ALA A 180 -7.12 -3.51 -11.45
C ALA A 180 -7.34 -1.99 -11.58
N SER A 181 -6.29 -1.21 -11.85
CA SER A 181 -6.42 0.25 -12.03
C SER A 181 -7.30 0.60 -13.22
N MET A 182 -7.28 -0.22 -14.28
CA MET A 182 -8.15 -0.10 -15.46
C MET A 182 -9.59 -0.61 -15.22
N GLY A 183 -9.88 -1.18 -14.05
CA GLY A 183 -11.20 -1.74 -13.74
C GLY A 183 -11.49 -3.08 -14.45
N LEU A 184 -10.47 -3.75 -14.98
CA LEU A 184 -10.62 -5.01 -15.70
C LEU A 184 -10.70 -6.25 -14.79
N VAL A 185 -10.39 -6.11 -13.50
CA VAL A 185 -10.45 -7.20 -12.54
C VAL A 185 -11.77 -7.15 -11.79
N PRO A 186 -12.60 -8.21 -11.85
CA PRO A 186 -13.64 -8.38 -10.85
C PRO A 186 -12.97 -8.55 -9.49
N VAL A 187 -13.43 -7.82 -8.47
CA VAL A 187 -12.93 -7.86 -7.09
C VAL A 187 -13.05 -9.27 -6.46
N LYS A 188 -13.77 -10.18 -7.10
CA LYS A 188 -13.79 -11.60 -6.74
C LYS A 188 -12.61 -12.29 -7.42
N VAL A 189 -11.58 -12.52 -6.63
CA VAL A 189 -10.41 -13.36 -6.98
C VAL A 189 -10.92 -14.77 -7.29
N GLY A 190 -11.23 -15.01 -8.55
CA GLY A 190 -11.64 -16.29 -9.08
C GLY A 190 -10.76 -16.66 -10.26
N LYS A 191 -10.52 -17.95 -10.39
CA LYS A 191 -9.76 -18.66 -11.42
C LYS A 191 -9.65 -17.91 -12.77
N GLN A 192 -8.45 -17.79 -13.32
CA GLN A 192 -8.17 -17.32 -14.68
C GLN A 192 -8.25 -15.79 -14.93
N TRP A 193 -8.27 -14.95 -13.91
CA TRP A 193 -8.35 -13.50 -14.13
C TRP A 193 -7.22 -12.95 -15.02
N ALA A 194 -5.99 -13.45 -14.86
CA ALA A 194 -4.85 -12.97 -15.64
C ALA A 194 -4.99 -13.31 -17.14
N HIS A 195 -5.45 -14.53 -17.45
CA HIS A 195 -5.67 -14.93 -18.84
C HIS A 195 -6.81 -14.15 -19.51
N LYS A 196 -7.91 -13.91 -18.79
CA LYS A 196 -9.03 -13.10 -19.30
C LYS A 196 -8.69 -11.62 -19.42
N ALA A 197 -7.88 -11.07 -18.52
CA ALA A 197 -7.54 -9.66 -18.52
C ALA A 197 -6.55 -9.27 -19.63
N ILE A 198 -5.68 -10.19 -20.06
CA ILE A 198 -4.68 -9.93 -21.10
C ILE A 198 -5.04 -10.57 -22.46
N GLY A 199 -6.27 -11.08 -22.60
CA GLY A 199 -6.78 -11.55 -23.90
C GLY A 199 -6.14 -12.84 -24.43
N PHE A 200 -5.43 -13.59 -23.62
CA PHE A 200 -4.99 -14.95 -23.95
C PHE A 200 -6.15 -15.91 -23.63
N ALA A 201 -6.98 -16.17 -24.64
CA ALA A 201 -7.98 -17.22 -24.63
C ALA A 201 -7.34 -18.56 -24.99
#